data_56ecadd72c290e2f70851666a5148769
#
_entry.id   56ecadd72c290e2f70851666a5148769
#
_cell.length_a   1.000
_cell.length_b   1.000
_cell.length_c   1.000
_cell.angle_alpha   90.00
_cell.angle_beta   90.00
_cell.angle_gamma   90.00
#
_symmetry.space_group_name_H-M   'P 1'
#
loop_
_entity.id
_entity.type
_entity.pdbx_description
1 polymer ?
#
loop_
_entity_poly.entity_id
_entity_poly.type
_entity_poly.pdbx_seq_one_letter_code
_entity_poly.pdbx_strand_id
1 'polypeptide(L)'
;ETGLTVSDAMEQAEEEGIDLYAMEAGETVTFMAKTSARSVQKVSVTRGTLYRYADYGYGSYLTYQYTVQFGNVSATAYCVQPSKPGPGTGNYTISKVGDGKTLAKVCYYGTKAAGDEGFFTEENGYGNLSAGAKFILVHLAASYANGSGDAFSGANSTAKNLAMKLYNYCVSQPEIPDVAMSFSDGDVKAYVDGNSQRTKDITFKADKLQTITMKLPSGVKLHNLSTGTTSKAGASVEICGGTKFYLSAPLTQVSDVAQSWSSTMKGSITKDYSAYKITTGSDTQDLALVFGEGVTDEKYIDFKVSWIEQATIEIVKKDDTADV
;
A
#
# COMPACT_ATOMS: atom_id res chain seq x y z
N GLU A 1 4.43 27.00 25.90
CA GLU A 1 5.00 25.64 26.11
C GLU A 1 4.28 24.71 25.13
N THR A 2 4.99 24.22 24.11
CA THR A 2 4.38 23.52 22.96
C THR A 2 4.07 22.05 23.23
N GLY A 3 4.44 21.54 24.42
CA GLY A 3 4.19 20.14 24.81
C GLY A 3 4.89 19.07 23.96
N LEU A 4 5.76 19.44 23.02
CA LEU A 4 6.56 18.51 22.24
C LEU A 4 7.69 17.96 23.11
N THR A 5 7.86 16.65 23.15
CA THR A 5 9.02 16.04 23.79
C THR A 5 10.22 16.04 22.83
N VAL A 6 11.43 15.88 23.36
CA VAL A 6 12.64 15.73 22.53
C VAL A 6 12.50 14.52 21.59
N SER A 7 11.86 13.45 22.04
CA SER A 7 11.61 12.25 21.23
C SER A 7 10.67 12.55 20.05
N ASP A 8 9.60 13.33 20.28
CA ASP A 8 8.67 13.70 19.20
C ASP A 8 9.35 14.62 18.17
N ALA A 9 10.25 15.49 18.61
CA ALA A 9 11.03 16.37 17.72
C ALA A 9 12.05 15.56 16.89
N MET A 10 12.68 14.55 17.46
CA MET A 10 13.60 13.67 16.74
C MET A 10 12.88 12.82 15.69
N GLU A 11 11.71 12.25 16.03
CA GLU A 11 10.88 11.49 15.12
C GLU A 11 10.40 12.36 13.94
N GLN A 12 9.99 13.60 14.22
CA GLN A 12 9.59 14.55 13.18
C GLN A 12 10.77 14.97 12.28
N ALA A 13 11.96 15.13 12.83
CA ALA A 13 13.16 15.43 12.04
C ALA A 13 13.52 14.29 11.08
N GLU A 14 13.40 13.04 11.54
CA GLU A 14 13.62 11.84 10.72
C GLU A 14 12.58 11.74 9.60
N GLU A 15 11.30 11.99 9.89
CA GLU A 15 10.23 12.03 8.87
C GLU A 15 10.44 13.12 7.81
N GLU A 16 10.97 14.29 8.21
CA GLU A 16 11.22 15.42 7.32
C GLU A 16 12.61 15.34 6.63
N GLY A 17 13.41 14.31 6.91
CA GLY A 17 14.75 14.11 6.36
C GLY A 17 15.78 15.14 6.85
N ILE A 18 15.57 15.70 8.03
CA ILE A 18 16.46 16.68 8.67
C ILE A 18 17.48 15.95 9.53
N ASP A 19 18.75 16.02 9.18
CA ASP A 19 19.84 15.46 9.99
C ASP A 19 20.22 16.44 11.12
N LEU A 20 19.65 16.19 12.29
CA LEU A 20 19.92 17.01 13.48
C LEU A 20 21.37 16.92 13.97
N TYR A 21 22.12 15.90 13.59
CA TYR A 21 23.53 15.73 13.97
C TYR A 21 24.47 16.48 13.02
N ALA A 22 24.01 16.86 11.84
CA ALA A 22 24.77 17.67 10.87
C ALA A 22 24.61 19.18 11.09
N MET A 23 23.79 19.62 12.04
CA MET A 23 23.55 21.04 12.31
C MET A 23 24.75 21.71 12.98
N GLU A 24 25.08 22.93 12.54
CA GLU A 24 26.10 23.76 13.18
C GLU A 24 25.57 24.43 14.46
N ALA A 25 26.48 24.75 15.38
CA ALA A 25 26.12 25.42 16.63
C ALA A 25 25.51 26.80 16.35
N GLY A 26 24.24 26.97 16.71
CA GLY A 26 23.46 28.19 16.49
C GLY A 26 22.39 28.09 15.40
N GLU A 27 22.35 27.01 14.63
CA GLU A 27 21.24 26.71 13.75
C GLU A 27 20.01 26.31 14.57
N THR A 28 18.86 26.76 14.14
CA THR A 28 17.59 26.49 14.81
C THR A 28 16.61 25.88 13.81
N VAL A 29 16.14 24.68 14.09
CA VAL A 29 14.98 24.10 13.40
C VAL A 29 13.75 24.32 14.26
N THR A 30 12.75 24.96 13.71
CA THR A 30 11.47 25.16 14.39
C THR A 30 10.51 24.08 13.94
N PHE A 31 10.34 23.08 14.76
CA PHE A 31 9.25 22.14 14.58
C PHE A 31 7.94 22.82 15.00
N MET A 32 7.04 23.01 14.05
CA MET A 32 5.67 23.31 14.39
C MET A 32 5.12 22.04 15.04
N ALA A 33 4.74 22.12 16.31
CA ALA A 33 3.93 21.06 16.88
C ALA A 33 2.78 20.82 15.90
N LYS A 34 2.87 19.74 15.12
CA LYS A 34 1.65 19.17 14.52
C LYS A 34 0.76 18.97 15.74
N THR A 35 -0.18 19.87 15.96
CA THR A 35 -1.29 19.68 16.89
C THR A 35 -2.20 18.58 16.33
N SER A 36 -1.63 17.47 16.04
CA SER A 36 -2.25 16.20 16.25
C SER A 36 -1.96 15.83 17.73
N ALA A 37 -2.57 16.56 18.68
CA ALA A 37 -3.26 15.77 19.67
C ALA A 37 -3.88 14.67 18.83
N ARG A 38 -3.39 13.42 18.91
CA ARG A 38 -4.10 12.26 18.40
C ARG A 38 -5.50 12.44 18.96
N SER A 39 -6.34 13.12 18.20
CA SER A 39 -7.73 13.24 18.56
C SER A 39 -8.16 11.81 18.51
N VAL A 40 -8.46 11.27 19.71
CA VAL A 40 -8.90 9.89 19.87
C VAL A 40 -10.04 9.75 18.91
N GLN A 41 -9.78 9.21 17.73
CA GLN A 41 -10.77 9.18 16.66
C GLN A 41 -11.87 8.25 17.12
N LYS A 42 -13.08 8.79 17.22
CA LYS A 42 -14.27 8.02 17.56
C LYS A 42 -15.05 7.72 16.31
N VAL A 43 -15.59 6.50 16.26
CA VAL A 43 -16.42 6.01 15.16
C VAL A 43 -17.75 5.51 15.70
N SER A 44 -18.80 5.65 14.90
CA SER A 44 -20.12 5.08 15.22
C SER A 44 -20.12 3.60 14.85
N VAL A 45 -20.52 2.78 15.81
CA VAL A 45 -20.65 1.32 15.67
C VAL A 45 -22.11 0.94 15.87
N THR A 46 -22.66 0.21 14.91
CA THR A 46 -24.03 -0.32 14.99
C THR A 46 -23.98 -1.83 15.07
N ARG A 47 -24.60 -2.41 16.09
CA ARG A 47 -24.80 -3.85 16.20
C ARG A 47 -25.86 -4.29 15.19
N GLY A 48 -25.51 -5.25 14.35
CA GLY A 48 -26.35 -5.78 13.28
C GLY A 48 -26.77 -7.23 13.50
N THR A 49 -26.63 -8.04 12.47
CA THR A 49 -27.11 -9.43 12.42
C THR A 49 -26.43 -10.32 13.46
N LEU A 50 -27.23 -11.15 14.14
CA LEU A 50 -26.73 -12.21 15.01
C LEU A 50 -26.50 -13.48 14.18
N TYR A 51 -25.29 -14.00 14.24
CA TYR A 51 -24.92 -15.30 13.65
C TYR A 51 -24.75 -16.33 14.77
N ARG A 52 -25.54 -17.42 14.70
CA ARG A 52 -25.43 -18.59 15.60
C ARG A 52 -24.60 -19.64 14.89
N TYR A 53 -23.55 -20.13 15.52
CA TYR A 53 -22.68 -21.16 14.91
C TYR A 53 -23.44 -22.46 14.59
N ALA A 54 -24.47 -22.79 15.40
CA ALA A 54 -25.30 -23.95 15.19
C ALA A 54 -26.04 -23.94 13.84
N ASP A 55 -26.45 -22.75 13.35
CA ASP A 55 -27.17 -22.60 12.08
C ASP A 55 -26.29 -22.96 10.87
N TYR A 56 -24.98 -23.02 11.06
CA TYR A 56 -23.97 -23.37 10.04
C TYR A 56 -23.22 -24.67 10.33
N GLY A 57 -23.62 -25.41 11.36
CA GLY A 57 -22.92 -26.62 11.78
C GLY A 57 -21.51 -26.35 12.37
N TYR A 58 -21.26 -25.16 12.95
CA TYR A 58 -19.94 -24.72 13.41
C TYR A 58 -19.76 -24.74 14.93
N GLY A 59 -20.79 -25.14 15.69
CA GLY A 59 -20.72 -25.25 17.15
C GLY A 59 -21.85 -24.55 17.88
N SER A 60 -21.60 -24.11 19.14
CA SER A 60 -22.65 -23.60 20.02
C SER A 60 -22.52 -22.11 20.35
N TYR A 61 -21.53 -21.42 19.80
CA TYR A 61 -21.28 -19.99 20.04
C TYR A 61 -22.19 -19.10 19.18
N LEU A 62 -22.19 -17.82 19.47
CA LEU A 62 -22.85 -16.78 18.68
C LEU A 62 -22.00 -15.52 18.59
N THR A 63 -22.11 -14.80 17.50
CA THR A 63 -21.45 -13.51 17.29
C THR A 63 -22.34 -12.53 16.54
N TYR A 64 -22.14 -11.25 16.74
CA TYR A 64 -22.82 -10.21 15.98
C TYR A 64 -21.94 -9.66 14.87
N GLN A 65 -22.55 -9.35 13.75
CA GLN A 65 -21.96 -8.46 12.76
C GLN A 65 -22.11 -7.03 13.24
N TYR A 66 -21.06 -6.24 13.06
CA TYR A 66 -21.10 -4.81 13.35
C TYR A 66 -20.86 -4.03 12.07
N THR A 67 -21.57 -2.89 11.97
CA THR A 67 -21.29 -1.89 10.94
C THR A 67 -20.62 -0.70 11.60
N VAL A 68 -19.48 -0.30 11.07
CA VAL A 68 -18.72 0.87 11.53
C VAL A 68 -18.82 1.95 10.48
N GLN A 69 -19.20 3.15 10.90
CA GLN A 69 -19.35 4.29 10.02
C GLN A 69 -18.16 5.24 10.13
N PHE A 70 -17.55 5.51 8.99
CA PHE A 70 -16.50 6.51 8.77
C PHE A 70 -17.01 7.57 7.80
N GLY A 71 -17.39 8.76 8.27
CA GLY A 71 -17.97 9.76 7.40
C GLY A 71 -19.11 9.17 6.56
N ASN A 72 -18.95 9.14 5.25
CA ASN A 72 -19.94 8.61 4.30
C ASN A 72 -19.71 7.13 3.92
N VAL A 73 -18.71 6.48 4.47
CA VAL A 73 -18.35 5.10 4.12
C VAL A 73 -18.55 4.19 5.33
N SER A 74 -18.95 2.95 5.10
CA SER A 74 -19.15 1.96 6.15
C SER A 74 -18.35 0.68 5.90
N ALA A 75 -17.96 0.01 6.99
CA ALA A 75 -17.27 -1.27 6.95
C ALA A 75 -17.89 -2.25 7.94
N THR A 76 -17.72 -3.55 7.64
CA THR A 76 -18.06 -4.63 8.56
C THR A 76 -16.94 -4.86 9.56
N ALA A 77 -17.27 -4.97 10.84
CA ALA A 77 -16.33 -5.29 11.90
C ALA A 77 -16.66 -6.61 12.60
N TYR A 78 -15.62 -7.24 13.11
CA TYR A 78 -15.62 -8.56 13.73
C TYR A 78 -15.19 -8.47 15.18
N CYS A 79 -15.90 -9.13 16.09
CA CYS A 79 -15.45 -9.33 17.45
C CYS A 79 -14.12 -10.10 17.49
N VAL A 80 -13.27 -9.81 18.47
CA VAL A 80 -11.92 -10.44 18.55
C VAL A 80 -11.56 -10.97 19.94
N GLN A 81 -12.51 -11.04 20.87
CA GLN A 81 -12.31 -11.52 22.25
C GLN A 81 -13.52 -12.36 22.72
N PRO A 82 -13.70 -13.60 22.24
CA PRO A 82 -14.93 -14.39 22.43
C PRO A 82 -15.36 -14.60 23.89
N SER A 83 -14.45 -14.54 24.88
CA SER A 83 -14.81 -14.64 26.30
C SER A 83 -15.65 -13.49 26.83
N LYS A 84 -15.68 -12.38 26.14
CA LYS A 84 -16.42 -11.19 26.54
C LYS A 84 -17.74 -11.06 25.73
N PRO A 85 -18.78 -10.42 26.28
CA PRO A 85 -19.97 -10.08 25.53
C PRO A 85 -19.66 -9.09 24.41
N GLY A 86 -20.36 -9.18 23.27
CA GLY A 86 -20.23 -8.21 22.18
C GLY A 86 -20.70 -6.81 22.60
N PRO A 87 -20.08 -5.73 22.11
CA PRO A 87 -20.43 -4.37 22.48
C PRO A 87 -21.84 -4.01 22.01
N GLY A 88 -22.41 -2.95 22.62
CA GLY A 88 -23.65 -2.32 22.17
C GLY A 88 -23.44 -1.46 20.93
N THR A 89 -24.53 -0.90 20.39
CA THR A 89 -24.45 0.24 19.46
C THR A 89 -23.95 1.46 20.21
N GLY A 90 -22.99 2.21 19.64
CA GLY A 90 -22.42 3.38 20.31
C GLY A 90 -21.22 3.97 19.56
N ASN A 91 -20.60 4.96 20.20
CA ASN A 91 -19.38 5.60 19.68
C ASN A 91 -18.17 5.09 20.46
N TYR A 92 -17.19 4.56 19.75
CA TYR A 92 -16.02 3.93 20.32
C TYR A 92 -14.73 4.48 19.72
N THR A 93 -13.64 4.30 20.47
CA THR A 93 -12.28 4.68 20.03
C THR A 93 -11.75 3.70 19.00
N ILE A 94 -11.17 4.24 17.94
CA ILE A 94 -10.53 3.47 16.86
C ILE A 94 -9.04 3.77 16.78
N SER A 95 -8.23 2.76 16.47
CA SER A 95 -6.80 2.89 16.22
C SER A 95 -6.38 2.06 15.01
N LYS A 96 -5.42 2.56 14.23
CA LYS A 96 -4.87 1.83 13.08
C LYS A 96 -4.05 0.63 13.58
N VAL A 97 -4.18 -0.49 12.87
CA VAL A 97 -3.33 -1.69 13.02
C VAL A 97 -2.31 -1.65 11.89
N GLY A 98 -1.03 -1.90 12.19
CA GLY A 98 0.01 -1.92 11.16
C GLY A 98 -0.27 -2.96 10.07
N ASP A 99 -0.04 -2.60 8.82
CA ASP A 99 -0.46 -3.35 7.63
C ASP A 99 0.20 -4.74 7.53
N GLY A 100 1.42 -4.91 8.07
CA GLY A 100 2.09 -6.22 8.18
C GLY A 100 1.64 -7.09 9.36
N LYS A 101 0.76 -6.60 10.24
CA LYS A 101 0.26 -7.39 11.37
C LYS A 101 -0.71 -8.47 10.91
N THR A 102 -0.67 -9.62 11.57
CA THR A 102 -1.52 -10.79 11.26
C THR A 102 -3.01 -10.43 11.25
N LEU A 103 -3.46 -9.64 12.23
CA LEU A 103 -4.84 -9.19 12.31
C LEU A 103 -5.25 -8.35 11.09
N ALA A 104 -4.36 -7.45 10.63
CA ALA A 104 -4.60 -6.65 9.44
C ALA A 104 -4.77 -7.52 8.19
N LYS A 105 -3.87 -8.48 8.00
CA LYS A 105 -3.94 -9.44 6.88
C LYS A 105 -5.22 -10.27 6.90
N VAL A 106 -5.64 -10.75 8.07
CA VAL A 106 -6.90 -11.51 8.19
C VAL A 106 -8.11 -10.63 7.86
N CYS A 107 -8.16 -9.39 8.34
CA CYS A 107 -9.24 -8.47 8.01
C CYS A 107 -9.29 -8.10 6.52
N TYR A 108 -8.15 -8.04 5.84
CA TYR A 108 -8.08 -7.73 4.42
C TYR A 108 -8.35 -8.94 3.53
N TYR A 109 -7.52 -9.98 3.63
CA TYR A 109 -7.60 -11.17 2.75
C TYR A 109 -8.74 -12.12 3.11
N GLY A 110 -9.21 -12.10 4.34
CA GLY A 110 -10.37 -12.89 4.79
C GLY A 110 -11.71 -12.26 4.45
N THR A 111 -11.74 -11.09 3.81
CA THR A 111 -12.97 -10.35 3.49
C THR A 111 -13.05 -10.04 2.00
N LYS A 112 -14.13 -9.36 1.59
CA LYS A 112 -14.26 -8.85 0.21
C LYS A 112 -13.32 -7.69 -0.12
N ALA A 113 -12.56 -7.17 0.85
CA ALA A 113 -11.62 -6.08 0.62
C ALA A 113 -10.52 -6.49 -0.37
N ALA A 114 -10.02 -7.72 -0.29
CA ALA A 114 -9.03 -8.26 -1.21
C ALA A 114 -9.59 -8.68 -2.59
N GLY A 115 -10.90 -8.61 -2.79
CA GLY A 115 -11.52 -9.02 -4.06
C GLY A 115 -11.23 -10.49 -4.40
N ASP A 116 -10.75 -10.73 -5.63
CA ASP A 116 -10.42 -12.07 -6.13
C ASP A 116 -9.15 -12.66 -5.49
N GLU A 117 -8.34 -11.85 -4.83
CA GLU A 117 -7.17 -12.29 -4.07
C GLU A 117 -7.54 -12.78 -2.66
N GLY A 118 -8.80 -12.62 -2.25
CA GLY A 118 -9.30 -13.07 -0.96
C GLY A 118 -9.41 -14.60 -0.88
N PHE A 119 -9.50 -15.10 0.37
CA PHE A 119 -9.53 -16.54 0.62
C PHE A 119 -10.77 -17.25 0.05
N PHE A 120 -11.93 -16.59 0.08
CA PHE A 120 -13.22 -17.22 -0.30
C PHE A 120 -13.47 -17.19 -1.81
N THR A 121 -12.51 -17.64 -2.59
CA THR A 121 -12.65 -17.85 -4.03
C THR A 121 -13.15 -19.26 -4.34
N GLU A 122 -13.65 -19.49 -5.55
CA GLU A 122 -14.03 -20.83 -6.02
C GLU A 122 -12.80 -21.74 -6.10
N GLU A 123 -11.65 -21.22 -6.46
CA GLU A 123 -10.38 -21.94 -6.55
C GLU A 123 -9.96 -22.55 -5.21
N ASN A 124 -10.18 -21.83 -4.11
CA ASN A 124 -9.91 -22.31 -2.76
C ASN A 124 -10.95 -23.32 -2.24
N GLY A 125 -12.03 -23.57 -2.99
CA GLY A 125 -13.10 -24.50 -2.61
C GLY A 125 -14.07 -23.97 -1.55
N TYR A 126 -14.01 -22.66 -1.23
CA TYR A 126 -14.86 -22.01 -0.23
C TYR A 126 -15.79 -20.93 -0.81
N GLY A 127 -15.79 -20.75 -2.13
CA GLY A 127 -16.66 -19.79 -2.81
C GLY A 127 -18.15 -20.01 -2.53
N ASN A 128 -18.55 -21.28 -2.39
CA ASN A 128 -19.93 -21.70 -2.18
C ASN A 128 -20.45 -21.55 -0.74
N LEU A 129 -19.60 -21.15 0.23
CA LEU A 129 -20.08 -20.92 1.59
C LEU A 129 -21.04 -19.72 1.63
N SER A 130 -22.09 -19.84 2.45
CA SER A 130 -23.01 -18.73 2.69
C SER A 130 -22.28 -17.54 3.34
N ALA A 131 -22.85 -16.35 3.20
CA ALA A 131 -22.27 -15.12 3.79
C ALA A 131 -22.08 -15.24 5.31
N GLY A 132 -23.03 -15.89 6.01
CA GLY A 132 -22.94 -16.11 7.46
C GLY A 132 -21.82 -17.09 7.83
N ALA A 133 -21.65 -18.17 7.06
CA ALA A 133 -20.55 -19.12 7.26
C ALA A 133 -19.18 -18.42 7.08
N LYS A 134 -19.02 -17.64 6.01
CA LYS A 134 -17.80 -16.83 5.76
C LYS A 134 -17.55 -15.86 6.90
N PHE A 135 -18.58 -15.15 7.37
CA PHE A 135 -18.47 -14.20 8.48
C PHE A 135 -17.96 -14.87 9.76
N ILE A 136 -18.50 -16.04 10.13
CA ILE A 136 -18.07 -16.80 11.31
C ILE A 136 -16.61 -17.23 11.19
N LEU A 137 -16.17 -17.68 10.02
CA LEU A 137 -14.79 -18.11 9.82
C LEU A 137 -13.81 -16.94 9.93
N VAL A 138 -14.16 -15.77 9.39
CA VAL A 138 -13.35 -14.55 9.56
C VAL A 138 -13.30 -14.09 11.01
N HIS A 139 -14.44 -14.11 11.72
CA HIS A 139 -14.50 -13.79 13.14
C HIS A 139 -13.57 -14.69 13.99
N LEU A 140 -13.58 -16.02 13.75
CA LEU A 140 -12.69 -16.95 14.43
C LEU A 140 -11.21 -16.69 14.12
N ALA A 141 -10.90 -16.50 12.84
CA ALA A 141 -9.53 -16.21 12.40
C ALA A 141 -9.02 -14.85 12.93
N ALA A 142 -9.87 -13.82 12.96
CA ALA A 142 -9.53 -12.50 13.50
C ALA A 142 -9.33 -12.56 15.03
N SER A 143 -10.17 -13.32 15.75
CA SER A 143 -9.99 -13.55 17.19
C SER A 143 -8.65 -14.23 17.48
N TYR A 144 -8.28 -15.24 16.69
CA TYR A 144 -6.99 -15.92 16.81
C TYR A 144 -5.82 -14.99 16.46
N ALA A 145 -5.93 -14.21 15.39
CA ALA A 145 -4.94 -13.22 14.98
C ALA A 145 -4.75 -12.08 15.99
N ASN A 146 -5.80 -11.75 16.74
CA ASN A 146 -5.73 -10.78 17.86
C ASN A 146 -5.00 -11.34 19.09
N GLY A 147 -4.63 -12.62 19.09
CA GLY A 147 -3.98 -13.29 20.25
C GLY A 147 -4.94 -13.71 21.35
N SER A 148 -6.23 -13.85 21.07
CA SER A 148 -7.22 -14.32 22.04
C SER A 148 -7.03 -15.81 22.32
N GLY A 149 -6.70 -16.17 23.55
CA GLY A 149 -6.47 -17.56 23.96
C GLY A 149 -7.71 -18.46 23.83
N ASP A 150 -8.88 -17.85 23.80
CA ASP A 150 -10.20 -18.46 23.69
C ASP A 150 -10.83 -18.29 22.27
N ALA A 151 -10.04 -17.94 21.29
CA ALA A 151 -10.50 -17.61 19.92
C ALA A 151 -11.48 -18.63 19.30
N PHE A 152 -11.39 -19.88 19.70
CA PHE A 152 -12.24 -20.99 19.18
C PHE A 152 -13.28 -21.47 20.21
N SER A 153 -13.55 -20.71 21.27
CA SER A 153 -14.59 -21.06 22.25
C SER A 153 -15.94 -21.27 21.55
N GLY A 154 -16.56 -22.43 21.87
CA GLY A 154 -17.84 -22.83 21.30
C GLY A 154 -17.81 -23.21 19.82
N ALA A 155 -16.68 -23.11 19.13
CA ALA A 155 -16.49 -23.64 17.78
C ALA A 155 -16.17 -25.15 17.83
N ASN A 156 -16.73 -25.91 16.91
CA ASN A 156 -16.37 -27.33 16.74
C ASN A 156 -15.08 -27.48 15.91
N SER A 157 -14.59 -28.72 15.79
CA SER A 157 -13.36 -29.04 15.06
C SER A 157 -13.42 -28.61 13.57
N THR A 158 -14.58 -28.72 12.93
CA THR A 158 -14.76 -28.32 11.53
C THR A 158 -14.55 -26.82 11.37
N ALA A 159 -15.23 -25.99 12.18
CA ALA A 159 -15.10 -24.54 12.14
C ALA A 159 -13.66 -24.10 12.48
N LYS A 160 -13.06 -24.70 13.51
CA LYS A 160 -11.67 -24.43 13.88
C LYS A 160 -10.70 -24.73 12.73
N ASN A 161 -10.81 -25.88 12.10
CA ASN A 161 -9.93 -26.27 10.99
C ASN A 161 -10.08 -25.32 9.78
N LEU A 162 -11.32 -24.95 9.43
CA LEU A 162 -11.59 -24.02 8.34
C LEU A 162 -11.04 -22.61 8.65
N ALA A 163 -11.28 -22.11 9.87
CA ALA A 163 -10.76 -20.81 10.30
C ALA A 163 -9.22 -20.79 10.36
N MET A 164 -8.57 -21.88 10.78
CA MET A 164 -7.11 -21.99 10.75
C MET A 164 -6.56 -22.05 9.33
N LYS A 165 -7.26 -22.69 8.40
CA LYS A 165 -6.86 -22.68 7.00
C LYS A 165 -6.93 -21.25 6.41
N LEU A 166 -8.03 -20.53 6.69
CA LEU A 166 -8.16 -19.10 6.34
C LEU A 166 -7.04 -18.27 6.96
N TYR A 167 -6.80 -18.41 8.26
CA TYR A 167 -5.72 -17.71 8.96
C TYR A 167 -4.36 -17.96 8.31
N ASN A 168 -3.98 -19.21 8.07
CA ASN A 168 -2.69 -19.55 7.46
C ASN A 168 -2.55 -18.97 6.05
N TYR A 169 -3.61 -19.00 5.26
CA TYR A 169 -3.63 -18.33 3.96
C TYR A 169 -3.36 -16.82 4.11
N CYS A 170 -4.10 -16.11 4.96
CA CYS A 170 -3.94 -14.68 5.15
C CYS A 170 -2.53 -14.31 5.62
N VAL A 171 -1.95 -15.09 6.54
CA VAL A 171 -0.58 -14.85 7.04
C VAL A 171 0.47 -15.01 5.95
N SER A 172 0.27 -15.95 5.02
CA SER A 172 1.19 -16.17 3.90
C SER A 172 1.15 -15.09 2.83
N GLN A 173 0.11 -14.25 2.83
CA GLN A 173 -0.02 -13.16 1.86
C GLN A 173 0.93 -11.99 2.20
N PRO A 174 1.25 -11.10 1.23
CA PRO A 174 1.98 -9.86 1.49
C PRO A 174 1.24 -8.95 2.47
N GLU A 175 1.82 -7.82 2.80
CA GLU A 175 1.14 -6.75 3.56
C GLU A 175 -0.05 -6.20 2.77
N ILE A 176 -0.94 -5.48 3.44
CA ILE A 176 -2.05 -4.80 2.73
C ILE A 176 -1.44 -3.85 1.69
N PRO A 177 -1.90 -3.89 0.42
CA PRO A 177 -1.33 -3.08 -0.64
C PRO A 177 -1.39 -1.59 -0.34
N ASP A 178 -0.28 -0.89 -0.54
CA ASP A 178 -0.16 0.56 -0.38
C ASP A 178 -0.34 1.26 -1.74
N VAL A 179 -1.01 2.39 -1.74
CA VAL A 179 -1.21 3.25 -2.91
C VAL A 179 0.01 4.13 -3.22
N ALA A 180 0.97 4.24 -2.29
CA ALA A 180 2.15 5.08 -2.47
C ALA A 180 3.03 4.59 -3.63
N MET A 181 3.49 5.56 -4.41
CA MET A 181 4.36 5.32 -5.56
C MET A 181 5.47 6.36 -5.59
N SER A 182 6.69 5.91 -5.91
CA SER A 182 7.82 6.79 -6.20
C SER A 182 8.82 6.08 -7.10
N PHE A 183 9.73 6.83 -7.71
CA PHE A 183 10.94 6.26 -8.30
C PHE A 183 12.14 6.48 -7.38
N SER A 184 13.14 5.62 -7.47
CA SER A 184 14.41 5.82 -6.75
C SER A 184 15.10 7.13 -7.16
N ASP A 185 14.83 7.60 -8.37
CA ASP A 185 15.22 8.88 -8.93
C ASP A 185 14.13 9.31 -9.91
N GLY A 186 13.49 10.43 -9.67
CA GLY A 186 12.38 10.95 -10.47
C GLY A 186 12.79 11.95 -11.55
N ASP A 187 14.03 12.50 -11.49
CA ASP A 187 14.59 13.43 -12.48
C ASP A 187 15.98 12.95 -12.89
N VAL A 188 16.03 12.11 -13.93
CA VAL A 188 17.23 11.41 -14.36
C VAL A 188 17.89 12.08 -15.56
N LYS A 189 19.21 12.16 -15.52
CA LYS A 189 20.03 12.59 -16.67
C LYS A 189 20.59 11.35 -17.37
N ALA A 190 20.45 11.32 -18.69
CA ALA A 190 21.09 10.29 -19.51
C ALA A 190 22.59 10.54 -19.62
N TYR A 191 23.34 9.51 -19.93
CA TYR A 191 24.76 9.55 -20.26
C TYR A 191 25.05 8.70 -21.49
N VAL A 192 26.17 8.95 -22.16
CA VAL A 192 26.59 8.17 -23.34
C VAL A 192 27.02 6.78 -22.91
N ASP A 193 26.50 5.77 -23.61
CA ASP A 193 26.84 4.35 -23.45
C ASP A 193 27.06 3.72 -24.82
N GLY A 194 28.32 3.67 -25.26
CA GLY A 194 28.69 3.25 -26.60
C GLY A 194 28.08 4.15 -27.69
N ASN A 195 27.31 3.55 -28.60
CA ASN A 195 26.61 4.27 -29.69
C ASN A 195 25.20 4.72 -29.33
N SER A 196 24.84 4.68 -28.06
CA SER A 196 23.56 5.10 -27.53
C SER A 196 23.73 5.98 -26.29
N GLN A 197 22.64 6.48 -25.79
CA GLN A 197 22.57 7.10 -24.47
C GLN A 197 21.57 6.35 -23.59
N ARG A 198 21.81 6.35 -22.29
CA ARG A 198 20.93 5.67 -21.33
C ARG A 198 20.85 6.42 -20.00
N THR A 199 19.80 6.13 -19.24
CA THR A 199 19.68 6.55 -17.83
C THR A 199 20.49 5.61 -16.92
N LYS A 200 20.75 6.07 -15.68
CA LYS A 200 21.10 5.14 -14.60
C LYS A 200 19.98 4.13 -14.38
N ASP A 201 20.27 3.11 -13.60
CA ASP A 201 19.24 2.18 -13.14
C ASP A 201 18.27 2.87 -12.19
N ILE A 202 16.99 2.62 -12.39
CA ILE A 202 15.87 3.22 -11.68
C ILE A 202 15.04 2.09 -11.10
N THR A 203 14.52 2.27 -9.88
CA THR A 203 13.58 1.32 -9.27
C THR A 203 12.23 2.01 -9.11
N PHE A 204 11.16 1.38 -9.58
CA PHE A 204 9.80 1.77 -9.26
C PHE A 204 9.49 1.29 -7.84
N LYS A 205 9.48 2.24 -6.88
CA LYS A 205 9.19 1.98 -5.48
C LYS A 205 7.69 2.07 -5.25
N ALA A 206 7.05 0.93 -5.20
CA ALA A 206 5.61 0.78 -4.95
C ALA A 206 5.33 -0.62 -4.42
N ASP A 207 4.12 -0.88 -3.94
CA ASP A 207 3.65 -2.23 -3.67
C ASP A 207 3.76 -3.10 -4.93
N LYS A 208 4.00 -4.41 -4.76
CA LYS A 208 4.16 -5.34 -5.89
C LYS A 208 2.92 -5.45 -6.77
N LEU A 209 1.74 -5.22 -6.20
CA LEU A 209 0.45 -5.22 -6.90
C LEU A 209 0.16 -3.88 -7.57
N GLN A 210 0.92 -2.82 -7.25
CA GLN A 210 0.79 -1.52 -7.89
C GLN A 210 1.48 -1.57 -9.26
N THR A 211 0.73 -1.28 -10.31
CA THR A 211 1.25 -1.19 -11.68
C THR A 211 1.05 0.19 -12.26
N ILE A 212 1.93 0.58 -13.15
CA ILE A 212 1.81 1.77 -13.99
C ILE A 212 2.11 1.43 -15.43
N THR A 213 1.50 2.15 -16.36
CA THR A 213 1.81 2.05 -17.79
C THR A 213 2.60 3.28 -18.22
N MET A 214 3.81 3.06 -18.72
CA MET A 214 4.68 4.10 -19.28
C MET A 214 4.63 4.03 -20.80
N LYS A 215 4.13 5.09 -21.46
CA LYS A 215 4.22 5.21 -22.92
C LYS A 215 5.56 5.84 -23.28
N LEU A 216 6.43 5.05 -23.87
CA LEU A 216 7.76 5.52 -24.26
C LEU A 216 7.68 6.43 -25.49
N PRO A 217 8.52 7.47 -25.56
CA PRO A 217 8.70 8.26 -26.76
C PRO A 217 9.30 7.45 -27.91
N SER A 218 9.12 7.92 -29.13
CA SER A 218 9.75 7.31 -30.31
C SER A 218 11.26 7.22 -30.11
N GLY A 219 11.85 6.06 -30.43
CA GLY A 219 13.28 5.80 -30.24
C GLY A 219 13.69 5.32 -28.84
N VAL A 220 12.87 5.58 -27.81
CA VAL A 220 13.17 5.18 -26.43
C VAL A 220 12.75 3.72 -26.17
N LYS A 221 13.64 2.95 -25.51
CA LYS A 221 13.39 1.59 -25.05
C LYS A 221 13.52 1.51 -23.55
N LEU A 222 12.72 0.65 -22.92
CA LEU A 222 12.88 0.27 -21.52
C LEU A 222 13.56 -1.09 -21.43
N HIS A 223 14.60 -1.16 -20.61
CA HIS A 223 15.32 -2.39 -20.26
C HIS A 223 14.95 -2.78 -18.86
N ASN A 224 14.11 -3.80 -18.72
CA ASN A 224 13.68 -4.31 -17.42
C ASN A 224 14.74 -5.25 -16.86
N LEU A 225 15.48 -4.79 -15.85
CA LEU A 225 16.55 -5.54 -15.20
C LEU A 225 16.01 -6.65 -14.27
N SER A 226 14.78 -6.54 -13.82
CA SER A 226 14.16 -7.55 -12.97
C SER A 226 13.76 -8.81 -13.75
N THR A 227 13.45 -8.67 -15.05
CA THR A 227 13.05 -9.78 -15.94
C THR A 227 14.07 -10.07 -17.03
N GLY A 228 15.05 -9.21 -17.24
CA GLY A 228 16.01 -9.30 -18.34
C GLY A 228 15.42 -8.97 -19.73
N THR A 229 14.24 -8.36 -19.79
CA THR A 229 13.56 -8.07 -21.06
C THR A 229 13.77 -6.63 -21.51
N THR A 230 13.70 -6.40 -22.82
CA THR A 230 13.80 -5.07 -23.43
C THR A 230 12.55 -4.80 -24.28
N SER A 231 11.93 -3.64 -24.11
CA SER A 231 10.77 -3.23 -24.88
C SER A 231 11.12 -2.87 -26.34
N LYS A 232 10.12 -2.84 -27.18
CA LYS A 232 10.24 -2.14 -28.49
C LYS A 232 10.35 -0.63 -28.23
N ALA A 233 11.05 0.08 -29.13
CA ALA A 233 11.11 1.53 -29.07
C ALA A 233 9.73 2.15 -29.26
N GLY A 234 9.39 3.15 -28.45
CA GLY A 234 8.10 3.85 -28.52
C GLY A 234 6.90 3.01 -28.00
N ALA A 235 7.13 1.88 -27.38
CA ALA A 235 6.07 1.01 -26.86
C ALA A 235 5.41 1.60 -25.60
N SER A 236 4.18 1.17 -25.32
CA SER A 236 3.60 1.25 -23.99
C SER A 236 4.10 0.04 -23.17
N VAL A 237 4.66 0.30 -22.01
CA VAL A 237 5.25 -0.74 -21.15
C VAL A 237 4.60 -0.66 -19.77
N GLU A 238 4.09 -1.79 -19.30
CA GLU A 238 3.61 -1.93 -17.93
C GLU A 238 4.76 -2.39 -17.02
N ILE A 239 4.90 -1.75 -15.87
CA ILE A 239 5.82 -2.13 -14.81
C ILE A 239 5.09 -2.20 -13.48
N CYS A 240 5.45 -3.17 -12.63
CA CYS A 240 4.91 -3.33 -11.28
C CYS A 240 5.90 -2.83 -10.22
N GLY A 241 5.42 -2.62 -9.02
CA GLY A 241 6.24 -2.23 -7.88
C GLY A 241 7.44 -3.14 -7.68
N GLY A 242 8.59 -2.55 -7.37
CA GLY A 242 9.87 -3.24 -7.25
C GLY A 242 10.62 -3.45 -8.58
N THR A 243 10.04 -3.12 -9.74
CA THR A 243 10.73 -3.25 -11.04
C THR A 243 11.94 -2.32 -11.09
N LYS A 244 13.11 -2.90 -11.36
CA LYS A 244 14.36 -2.20 -11.66
C LYS A 244 14.55 -2.12 -13.17
N PHE A 245 14.80 -0.93 -13.70
CA PHE A 245 14.92 -0.72 -15.14
C PHE A 245 15.86 0.46 -15.46
N TYR A 246 16.22 0.60 -16.73
CA TYR A 246 16.77 1.83 -17.30
C TYR A 246 16.12 2.11 -18.66
N LEU A 247 16.20 3.35 -19.10
CA LEU A 247 15.79 3.77 -20.44
C LEU A 247 17.00 4.00 -21.31
N SER A 248 16.91 3.62 -22.58
CA SER A 248 17.93 3.92 -23.60
C SER A 248 17.33 4.57 -24.82
N ALA A 249 18.11 5.40 -25.50
CA ALA A 249 17.74 6.05 -26.76
C ALA A 249 18.95 6.17 -27.68
N PRO A 250 18.75 6.34 -29.01
CA PRO A 250 19.84 6.72 -29.90
C PRO A 250 20.46 8.05 -29.47
N LEU A 251 21.73 8.28 -29.79
CA LEU A 251 22.39 9.59 -29.56
C LEU A 251 21.69 10.73 -30.32
N THR A 252 20.97 10.41 -31.38
CA THR A 252 20.18 11.38 -32.19
C THR A 252 18.80 11.70 -31.58
N GLN A 253 18.48 11.20 -30.37
CA GLN A 253 17.25 11.54 -29.65
C GLN A 253 17.34 12.96 -29.12
N VAL A 254 16.90 13.93 -29.90
CA VAL A 254 17.12 15.36 -29.66
C VAL A 254 15.83 16.13 -29.41
N SER A 255 14.67 15.51 -29.65
CA SER A 255 13.43 16.27 -29.86
C SER A 255 12.89 16.97 -28.62
N ASP A 256 13.24 16.50 -27.41
CA ASP A 256 12.93 17.20 -26.17
C ASP A 256 13.97 16.84 -25.14
N VAL A 257 14.79 17.80 -24.78
CA VAL A 257 15.87 17.68 -23.79
C VAL A 257 15.39 17.12 -22.47
N ALA A 258 14.12 17.33 -22.17
CA ALA A 258 13.47 16.75 -21.02
C ALA A 258 12.12 16.18 -21.42
N GLN A 259 11.93 14.88 -21.16
CA GLN A 259 10.65 14.20 -21.31
C GLN A 259 10.07 13.94 -19.94
N SER A 260 8.82 14.34 -19.73
CA SER A 260 8.11 14.17 -18.47
C SER A 260 6.88 13.27 -18.66
N TRP A 261 6.67 12.37 -17.71
CA TRP A 261 5.50 11.50 -17.62
C TRP A 261 4.52 11.93 -16.52
N SER A 262 4.65 13.14 -16.01
CA SER A 262 3.70 13.70 -15.04
C SER A 262 2.28 13.61 -15.55
N SER A 263 1.34 13.26 -14.68
CA SER A 263 -0.09 13.11 -14.95
C SER A 263 -0.49 12.07 -16.02
N THR A 264 0.43 11.25 -16.49
CA THR A 264 0.14 10.19 -17.49
C THR A 264 0.32 8.77 -16.96
N MET A 265 1.06 8.58 -15.88
CA MET A 265 1.29 7.28 -15.24
C MET A 265 0.44 7.15 -13.99
N LYS A 266 -0.72 6.53 -14.16
CA LYS A 266 -1.67 6.30 -13.09
C LYS A 266 -1.41 4.95 -12.43
N GLY A 267 -1.45 4.92 -11.08
CA GLY A 267 -1.37 3.67 -10.31
C GLY A 267 -2.63 2.82 -10.48
N SER A 268 -2.46 1.50 -10.48
CA SER A 268 -3.56 0.53 -10.61
C SER A 268 -4.36 0.34 -9.32
N ILE A 269 -3.76 0.58 -8.14
CA ILE A 269 -4.45 0.48 -6.86
C ILE A 269 -5.31 1.73 -6.66
N THR A 270 -6.64 1.53 -6.66
CA THR A 270 -7.62 2.61 -6.59
C THR A 270 -8.27 2.79 -5.23
N LYS A 271 -7.94 1.93 -4.27
CA LYS A 271 -8.43 2.02 -2.89
C LYS A 271 -7.28 1.87 -1.92
N ASP A 272 -7.20 2.82 -1.00
CA ASP A 272 -6.27 2.77 0.12
C ASP A 272 -6.94 2.01 1.27
N TYR A 273 -6.45 0.82 1.58
CA TYR A 273 -6.98 0.00 2.66
C TYR A 273 -6.13 0.13 3.91
N SER A 274 -6.79 0.26 5.04
CA SER A 274 -6.15 0.22 6.36
C SER A 274 -6.96 -0.66 7.30
N ALA A 275 -6.28 -1.44 8.12
CA ALA A 275 -6.90 -2.21 9.18
C ALA A 275 -6.97 -1.40 10.47
N TYR A 276 -8.04 -1.60 11.22
CA TYR A 276 -8.31 -0.89 12.46
C TYR A 276 -8.79 -1.83 13.55
N LYS A 277 -8.50 -1.43 14.78
CA LYS A 277 -9.05 -2.02 15.99
C LYS A 277 -9.89 -0.97 16.72
N ILE A 278 -11.07 -1.36 17.18
CA ILE A 278 -11.97 -0.53 17.97
C ILE A 278 -11.95 -1.05 19.40
N THR A 279 -11.56 -0.20 20.31
CA THR A 279 -11.60 -0.47 21.76
C THR A 279 -12.96 -0.08 22.30
N THR A 280 -13.68 -1.05 22.86
CA THR A 280 -15.07 -0.89 23.27
C THR A 280 -15.26 -0.82 24.79
N GLY A 281 -14.24 -1.15 25.55
CA GLY A 281 -14.21 -1.13 27.02
C GLY A 281 -13.63 -2.40 27.63
N SER A 282 -13.43 -2.41 28.94
CA SER A 282 -12.84 -3.57 29.64
C SER A 282 -13.73 -4.80 29.61
N ASP A 283 -15.07 -4.61 29.60
CA ASP A 283 -16.06 -5.66 29.83
C ASP A 283 -16.71 -6.17 28.52
N THR A 284 -16.35 -5.60 27.40
CA THR A 284 -16.86 -5.97 26.08
C THR A 284 -15.77 -6.33 25.11
N GLN A 285 -16.10 -7.05 24.04
CA GLN A 285 -15.16 -7.44 23.01
C GLN A 285 -14.72 -6.23 22.19
N ASP A 286 -13.42 -6.12 21.96
CA ASP A 286 -12.91 -5.24 20.90
C ASP A 286 -13.37 -5.74 19.52
N LEU A 287 -13.37 -4.83 18.55
CA LEU A 287 -13.71 -5.12 17.17
C LEU A 287 -12.49 -4.89 16.27
N ALA A 288 -12.39 -5.68 15.21
CA ALA A 288 -11.40 -5.48 14.14
C ALA A 288 -12.11 -5.35 12.79
N LEU A 289 -11.56 -4.52 11.93
CA LEU A 289 -12.08 -4.28 10.59
C LEU A 289 -10.97 -3.85 9.65
N VAL A 290 -11.25 -3.97 8.36
CA VAL A 290 -10.50 -3.26 7.32
C VAL A 290 -11.44 -2.23 6.68
N PHE A 291 -10.88 -1.09 6.38
CA PHE A 291 -11.59 0.01 5.76
C PHE A 291 -10.85 0.44 4.50
N GLY A 292 -11.56 0.57 3.38
CA GLY A 292 -11.01 1.03 2.11
C GLY A 292 -11.59 2.39 1.77
N GLU A 293 -10.76 3.41 1.81
CA GLU A 293 -11.12 4.71 1.25
C GLU A 293 -10.84 4.70 -0.24
N GLY A 294 -11.82 5.15 -1.04
CA GLY A 294 -11.56 5.44 -2.44
C GLY A 294 -10.46 6.48 -2.53
N VAL A 295 -9.45 6.24 -3.35
CA VAL A 295 -8.43 7.25 -3.66
C VAL A 295 -9.17 8.36 -4.41
N THR A 296 -9.53 9.44 -3.69
CA THR A 296 -10.30 10.57 -4.23
C THR A 296 -9.54 11.32 -5.31
N ASP A 297 -8.21 11.32 -5.19
CA ASP A 297 -7.31 11.88 -6.18
C ASP A 297 -6.60 10.73 -6.88
N GLU A 298 -6.71 10.67 -8.21
CA GLU A 298 -5.96 9.72 -8.99
C GLU A 298 -4.46 9.88 -8.66
N LYS A 299 -3.84 8.81 -8.21
CA LYS A 299 -2.41 8.83 -7.89
C LYS A 299 -1.61 8.74 -9.18
N TYR A 300 -0.92 9.80 -9.49
CA TYR A 300 0.04 9.88 -10.57
C TYR A 300 1.45 9.94 -10.01
N ILE A 301 2.41 9.49 -10.79
CA ILE A 301 3.83 9.55 -10.43
C ILE A 301 4.58 10.40 -11.45
N ASP A 302 5.39 11.32 -10.96
CA ASP A 302 6.24 12.16 -11.77
C ASP A 302 7.55 11.44 -12.09
N PHE A 303 7.91 11.48 -13.38
CA PHE A 303 9.16 10.98 -13.87
C PHE A 303 9.65 11.82 -15.03
N LYS A 304 10.91 12.20 -15.02
CA LYS A 304 11.52 13.04 -16.04
C LYS A 304 12.87 12.49 -16.46
N VAL A 305 13.14 12.51 -17.75
CA VAL A 305 14.44 12.16 -18.32
C VAL A 305 14.96 13.32 -19.13
N SER A 306 16.18 13.73 -18.85
CA SER A 306 16.94 14.69 -19.66
C SER A 306 17.94 13.93 -20.53
N TRP A 307 17.72 13.96 -21.83
CA TRP A 307 18.59 13.36 -22.82
C TRP A 307 19.76 14.30 -23.14
N ILE A 308 20.87 13.73 -23.63
CA ILE A 308 22.05 14.49 -24.04
C ILE A 308 21.75 15.16 -25.36
N GLU A 309 21.97 16.47 -25.45
CA GLU A 309 22.00 17.18 -26.70
C GLU A 309 23.27 16.86 -27.50
N GLN A 310 23.13 16.59 -28.79
CA GLN A 310 24.27 16.49 -29.68
C GLN A 310 24.77 17.90 -30.02
N ALA A 311 26.05 18.17 -29.72
CA ALA A 311 26.72 19.33 -30.27
C ALA A 311 27.35 18.93 -31.60
N THR A 312 27.06 19.65 -32.66
CA THR A 312 27.77 19.54 -33.94
C THR A 312 29.03 20.42 -33.88
N ILE A 313 30.19 19.79 -33.96
CA ILE A 313 31.44 20.51 -34.09
C ILE A 313 31.77 20.55 -35.58
N GLU A 314 31.70 21.73 -36.15
CA GLU A 314 32.20 21.96 -37.51
C GLU A 314 33.69 22.25 -37.43
N ILE A 315 34.52 21.36 -37.94
CA ILE A 315 35.96 21.59 -38.06
C ILE A 315 36.20 22.17 -39.46
N VAL A 316 36.35 23.47 -39.54
CA VAL A 316 36.79 24.13 -40.80
C VAL A 316 38.31 24.10 -40.84
N LYS A 317 38.87 23.24 -41.66
CA LYS A 317 40.31 23.30 -42.01
C LYS A 317 40.52 24.53 -42.89
N LYS A 318 41.11 25.57 -42.32
CA LYS A 318 41.66 26.69 -43.13
C LYS A 318 43.02 26.22 -43.64
N ASP A 319 43.13 26.16 -44.96
CA ASP A 319 44.41 26.00 -45.60
C ASP A 319 45.11 27.38 -45.56
N ASP A 320 46.19 27.43 -44.79
CA ASP A 320 47.01 28.64 -44.60
C ASP A 320 48.09 28.68 -45.71
N THR A 321 47.78 28.28 -46.91
CA THR A 321 48.60 28.60 -48.05
C THR A 321 48.37 30.05 -48.42
N ALA A 322 49.07 30.92 -47.71
CA ALA A 322 49.22 32.30 -48.14
C ALA A 322 49.91 32.31 -49.51
N ASP A 323 49.33 33.08 -50.37
CA ASP A 323 49.92 33.45 -51.67
C ASP A 323 51.36 33.93 -51.53
N VAL A 324 52.26 33.30 -52.26
CA VAL A 324 53.55 33.91 -52.62
C VAL A 324 53.44 34.45 -53.99
#